data_7f8842c99a3dccbec9d5f2d47029c553
#
_entry.id   7f8842c99a3dccbec9d5f2d47029c553
#
_cell.length_a   1.000
_cell.length_b   1.000
_cell.length_c   1.000
_cell.angle_alpha   90.00
_cell.angle_beta   90.00
_cell.angle_gamma   90.00
#
_symmetry.space_group_name_H-M   'P 1'
#
loop_
_entity.id
_entity.type
_entity.pdbx_description
1 polymer ?
#
loop_
_entity_poly.entity_id
_entity_poly.type
_entity_poly.pdbx_seq_one_letter_code
_entity_poly.pdbx_strand_id
1 'polypeptide(L)'
;MSLCLFGRHTPMLDTFFRYYTQVGEWVPYVVCFFLLFYRLGWAGFTTSCVLLSGAVTQVLKRLVDAPRPLTWFAAHYPDVQLPLVDGVEMSRFFSFPSGHTTTFFAFFFAMSIIISQNSRWDKWRLVVQTTFFFLAALGGYSRIYLSQHFAADILGGMGIGLLITGLLYLLLARWENEKWWKMHFFAKKH
;
A
#
# COMPACT_ATOMS: atom_id res chain seq x y z
N MET A 1 -7.08 23.00 19.45
CA MET A 1 -6.52 22.55 18.15
C MET A 1 -7.41 21.45 17.66
N SER A 2 -8.14 21.65 16.55
CA SER A 2 -9.19 20.70 16.16
C SER A 2 -8.56 19.40 15.63
N LEU A 3 -9.01 18.28 16.19
CA LEU A 3 -8.70 16.91 15.77
C LEU A 3 -9.26 16.57 14.37
N CYS A 4 -9.48 17.58 13.51
CA CYS A 4 -10.03 17.45 12.16
C CYS A 4 -9.25 16.48 11.26
N LEU A 5 -7.99 16.18 11.61
CA LEU A 5 -7.15 15.24 10.84
C LEU A 5 -7.63 13.78 10.96
N PHE A 6 -8.31 13.41 12.04
CA PHE A 6 -8.78 12.03 12.25
C PHE A 6 -10.20 11.77 11.71
N GLY A 7 -10.85 12.80 11.17
CA GLY A 7 -12.19 12.69 10.57
C GLY A 7 -13.33 12.62 11.60
N ARG A 8 -14.56 12.56 11.09
CA ARG A 8 -15.75 12.31 11.92
C ARG A 8 -15.95 10.81 12.06
N HIS A 9 -15.88 10.32 13.29
CA HIS A 9 -16.14 8.92 13.60
C HIS A 9 -17.65 8.65 13.63
N THR A 10 -18.05 7.60 12.89
CA THR A 10 -19.39 7.02 12.90
C THR A 10 -19.26 5.50 12.87
N PRO A 11 -20.18 4.72 13.45
CA PRO A 11 -20.10 3.26 13.47
C PRO A 11 -19.93 2.63 12.09
N MET A 12 -20.54 3.24 11.08
CA MET A 12 -20.42 2.79 9.69
C MET A 12 -19.02 3.00 9.11
N LEU A 13 -18.44 4.20 9.31
CA LEU A 13 -17.09 4.52 8.83
C LEU A 13 -16.02 3.76 9.61
N ASP A 14 -16.21 3.59 10.93
CA ASP A 14 -15.32 2.81 11.78
C ASP A 14 -15.21 1.36 11.29
N THR A 15 -16.37 0.74 11.04
CA THR A 15 -16.46 -0.60 10.48
C THR A 15 -15.84 -0.66 9.08
N PHE A 16 -16.16 0.29 8.20
CA PHE A 16 -15.63 0.35 6.85
C PHE A 16 -14.10 0.45 6.85
N PHE A 17 -13.50 1.43 7.55
CA PHE A 17 -12.04 1.62 7.51
C PHE A 17 -11.29 0.50 8.21
N ARG A 18 -11.85 -0.09 9.26
CA ARG A 18 -11.29 -1.28 9.91
C ARG A 18 -11.16 -2.44 8.93
N TYR A 19 -12.23 -2.81 8.22
CA TYR A 19 -12.19 -3.90 7.25
C TYR A 19 -11.40 -3.53 5.99
N TYR A 20 -11.52 -2.31 5.52
CA TYR A 20 -10.80 -1.85 4.34
C TYR A 20 -9.29 -1.98 4.51
N THR A 21 -8.75 -1.56 5.65
CA THR A 21 -7.32 -1.69 5.91
C THR A 21 -6.87 -3.15 6.02
N GLN A 22 -7.67 -4.03 6.64
CA GLN A 22 -7.37 -5.46 6.75
C GLN A 22 -7.41 -6.16 5.39
N VAL A 23 -8.49 -5.96 4.62
CA VAL A 23 -8.61 -6.52 3.26
C VAL A 23 -7.47 -6.04 2.38
N GLY A 24 -7.15 -4.75 2.44
CA GLY A 24 -6.06 -4.16 1.67
C GLY A 24 -4.67 -4.69 2.02
N GLU A 25 -4.49 -5.23 3.21
CA GLU A 25 -3.25 -5.92 3.60
C GLU A 25 -3.12 -7.28 2.90
N TRP A 26 -4.21 -8.02 2.73
CA TRP A 26 -4.21 -9.36 2.14
C TRP A 26 -4.35 -9.39 0.62
N VAL A 27 -5.10 -8.45 0.04
CA VAL A 27 -5.38 -8.40 -1.40
C VAL A 27 -4.11 -8.45 -2.26
N PRO A 28 -3.03 -7.71 -1.97
CA PRO A 28 -1.80 -7.78 -2.76
C PRO A 28 -1.23 -9.20 -2.84
N TYR A 29 -1.21 -9.94 -1.74
CA TYR A 29 -0.67 -11.31 -1.70
C TYR A 29 -1.56 -12.28 -2.46
N VAL A 30 -2.88 -12.16 -2.31
CA VAL A 30 -3.87 -12.99 -3.04
C VAL A 30 -3.75 -12.75 -4.54
N VAL A 31 -3.67 -11.48 -4.97
CA VAL A 31 -3.50 -11.17 -6.40
C VAL A 31 -2.16 -11.65 -6.93
N CYS A 32 -1.06 -11.48 -6.19
CA CYS A 32 0.24 -12.02 -6.57
C CYS A 32 0.19 -13.54 -6.76
N PHE A 33 -0.49 -14.26 -5.86
CA PHE A 33 -0.69 -15.70 -5.98
C PHE A 33 -1.43 -16.08 -7.27
N PHE A 34 -2.54 -15.42 -7.60
CA PHE A 34 -3.25 -15.69 -8.85
C PHE A 34 -2.46 -15.29 -10.10
N LEU A 35 -1.68 -14.22 -10.04
CA LEU A 35 -0.79 -13.82 -11.12
C LEU A 35 0.25 -14.89 -11.47
N LEU A 36 0.69 -15.73 -10.51
CA LEU A 36 1.59 -16.86 -10.75
C LEU A 36 1.02 -17.82 -11.81
N PHE A 37 -0.29 -18.07 -11.76
CA PHE A 37 -0.97 -18.97 -12.72
C PHE A 37 -1.29 -18.29 -14.06
N TYR A 38 -1.30 -16.96 -14.09
CA TYR A 38 -1.61 -16.21 -15.28
C TYR A 38 -0.34 -15.82 -16.05
N ARG A 39 0.62 -15.17 -15.40
CA ARG A 39 1.86 -14.67 -16.02
C ARG A 39 2.98 -14.51 -15.00
N LEU A 40 3.97 -15.38 -15.08
CA LEU A 40 5.06 -15.43 -14.09
C LEU A 40 5.84 -14.12 -13.96
N GLY A 41 6.11 -13.44 -15.08
CA GLY A 41 6.82 -12.16 -15.05
C GLY A 41 6.04 -11.08 -14.28
N TRP A 42 4.73 -11.01 -14.45
CA TRP A 42 3.89 -10.05 -13.72
C TRP A 42 3.80 -10.38 -12.23
N ALA A 43 3.66 -11.66 -11.91
CA ALA A 43 3.69 -12.12 -10.53
C ALA A 43 5.03 -11.78 -9.86
N GLY A 44 6.14 -12.12 -10.50
CA GLY A 44 7.48 -11.82 -9.99
C GLY A 44 7.70 -10.32 -9.79
N PHE A 45 7.33 -9.49 -10.76
CA PHE A 45 7.42 -8.04 -10.66
C PHE A 45 6.60 -7.49 -9.49
N THR A 46 5.31 -7.82 -9.43
CA THR A 46 4.41 -7.30 -8.38
C THR A 46 4.85 -7.76 -6.99
N THR A 47 5.20 -9.04 -6.85
CA THR A 47 5.71 -9.59 -5.59
C THR A 47 7.00 -8.90 -5.15
N SER A 48 7.94 -8.69 -6.07
CA SER A 48 9.20 -7.97 -5.77
C SER A 48 8.94 -6.53 -5.35
N CYS A 49 8.01 -5.82 -5.99
CA CYS A 49 7.61 -4.47 -5.60
C CYS A 49 7.10 -4.42 -4.16
N VAL A 50 6.18 -5.31 -3.80
CA VAL A 50 5.59 -5.37 -2.46
C VAL A 50 6.63 -5.77 -1.40
N LEU A 51 7.39 -6.83 -1.65
CA LEU A 51 8.36 -7.35 -0.68
C LEU A 51 9.53 -6.38 -0.46
N LEU A 52 10.10 -5.83 -1.53
CA LEU A 52 11.26 -4.94 -1.41
C LEU A 52 10.87 -3.61 -0.77
N SER A 53 9.74 -3.01 -1.17
CA SER A 53 9.25 -1.79 -0.53
C SER A 53 8.90 -2.02 0.94
N GLY A 54 8.33 -3.18 1.27
CA GLY A 54 8.09 -3.60 2.65
C GLY A 54 9.39 -3.75 3.45
N ALA A 55 10.41 -4.40 2.88
CA ALA A 55 11.71 -4.56 3.53
C ALA A 55 12.37 -3.20 3.83
N VAL A 56 12.41 -2.29 2.84
CA VAL A 56 12.91 -0.92 3.02
C VAL A 56 12.15 -0.21 4.14
N THR A 57 10.82 -0.32 4.14
CA THR A 57 9.98 0.25 5.19
C THR A 57 10.33 -0.29 6.57
N GLN A 58 10.55 -1.61 6.72
CA GLN A 58 10.91 -2.20 8.01
C GLN A 58 12.28 -1.74 8.52
N VAL A 59 13.25 -1.56 7.62
CA VAL A 59 14.56 -0.99 7.98
C VAL A 59 14.40 0.46 8.48
N LEU A 60 13.68 1.29 7.71
CA LEU A 60 13.46 2.69 8.08
C LEU A 60 12.68 2.84 9.40
N LYS A 61 11.69 1.99 9.65
CA LYS A 61 10.98 1.96 10.94
C LYS A 61 11.90 1.79 12.13
N ARG A 62 12.87 0.89 12.02
CA ARG A 62 13.84 0.62 13.10
C ARG A 62 14.87 1.74 13.25
N LEU A 63 15.23 2.41 12.15
CA LEU A 63 16.18 3.51 12.18
C LEU A 63 15.58 4.80 12.76
N VAL A 64 14.31 5.07 12.44
CA VAL A 64 13.63 6.32 12.85
C VAL A 64 12.97 6.19 14.23
N ASP A 65 12.45 5.01 14.56
CA ASP A 65 11.75 4.66 15.82
C ASP A 65 10.76 5.74 16.31
N ALA A 66 9.98 6.29 15.39
CA ALA A 66 9.04 7.37 15.69
C ALA A 66 7.86 6.88 16.54
N PRO A 67 7.41 7.67 17.54
CA PRO A 67 6.20 7.37 18.31
C PRO A 67 4.95 7.49 17.44
N ARG A 68 3.97 6.62 17.67
CA ARG A 68 2.66 6.69 17.02
C ARG A 68 1.75 7.74 17.67
N PRO A 69 0.65 8.14 16.99
CA PRO A 69 -0.24 9.18 17.49
C PRO A 69 -0.65 8.97 18.96
N LEU A 70 -1.05 7.76 19.35
CA LEU A 70 -1.46 7.46 20.73
C LEU A 70 -0.37 7.81 21.76
N THR A 71 0.87 7.39 21.50
CA THR A 71 2.00 7.67 22.42
C THR A 71 2.40 9.13 22.38
N TRP A 72 2.41 9.72 21.21
CA TRP A 72 2.81 11.11 21.03
C TRP A 72 1.83 12.08 21.70
N PHE A 73 0.52 11.89 21.51
CA PHE A 73 -0.50 12.73 22.14
C PHE A 73 -0.54 12.54 23.66
N ALA A 74 -0.39 11.31 24.15
CA ALA A 74 -0.33 11.07 25.59
C ALA A 74 0.83 11.81 26.28
N ALA A 75 1.97 11.98 25.59
CA ALA A 75 3.14 12.67 26.13
C ALA A 75 3.04 14.21 26.04
N HIS A 76 2.42 14.76 24.98
CA HIS A 76 2.44 16.21 24.72
C HIS A 76 1.09 16.91 25.00
N TYR A 77 0.00 16.18 24.94
CA TYR A 77 -1.36 16.69 25.10
C TYR A 77 -2.23 15.67 25.86
N PRO A 78 -1.98 15.45 27.18
CA PRO A 78 -2.64 14.39 27.94
C PRO A 78 -4.17 14.58 28.05
N ASP A 79 -4.65 15.82 27.91
CA ASP A 79 -6.08 16.15 27.96
C ASP A 79 -6.80 15.85 26.62
N VAL A 80 -6.06 15.49 25.54
CA VAL A 80 -6.62 15.22 24.23
C VAL A 80 -6.83 13.73 24.08
N GLN A 81 -8.10 13.31 24.04
CA GLN A 81 -8.46 11.94 23.73
C GLN A 81 -8.50 11.73 22.22
N LEU A 82 -7.71 10.76 21.74
CA LEU A 82 -7.78 10.34 20.33
C LEU A 82 -9.02 9.46 20.13
N PRO A 83 -9.68 9.60 18.97
CA PRO A 83 -10.75 8.67 18.60
C PRO A 83 -10.13 7.29 18.33
N LEU A 84 -10.55 6.30 19.10
CA LEU A 84 -10.13 4.91 18.95
C LEU A 84 -11.30 4.08 18.40
N VAL A 85 -11.00 3.17 17.50
CA VAL A 85 -12.00 2.27 16.91
C VAL A 85 -11.85 0.89 17.55
N ASP A 86 -12.96 0.33 18.04
CA ASP A 86 -12.98 -0.96 18.70
C ASP A 86 -12.47 -2.09 17.79
N GLY A 87 -11.63 -2.94 18.37
CA GLY A 87 -11.03 -4.08 17.67
C GLY A 87 -9.89 -3.71 16.73
N VAL A 88 -9.33 -2.50 16.85
CA VAL A 88 -8.08 -2.09 16.20
C VAL A 88 -6.96 -2.07 17.23
N GLU A 89 -5.96 -2.92 17.05
CA GLU A 89 -4.79 -2.94 17.92
C GLU A 89 -3.95 -1.67 17.76
N MET A 90 -3.65 -1.01 18.89
CA MET A 90 -2.90 0.23 18.93
C MET A 90 -1.42 -0.04 19.25
N SER A 91 -0.56 0.04 18.24
CA SER A 91 0.89 0.04 18.44
C SER A 91 1.38 1.40 18.94
N ARG A 92 2.49 1.41 19.68
CA ARG A 92 3.02 2.61 20.34
C ARG A 92 4.16 3.28 19.57
N PHE A 93 5.01 2.49 18.91
CA PHE A 93 6.23 2.94 18.24
C PHE A 93 6.27 2.47 16.77
N PHE A 94 7.36 2.79 16.09
CA PHE A 94 7.57 2.46 14.67
C PHE A 94 6.51 3.06 13.75
N SER A 95 6.17 4.35 13.98
CA SER A 95 5.18 5.05 13.20
C SER A 95 5.64 5.28 11.76
N PHE A 96 6.82 5.87 11.59
CA PHE A 96 7.33 6.28 10.27
C PHE A 96 8.26 5.23 9.67
N PRO A 97 8.10 4.95 8.39
CA PRO A 97 6.98 5.24 7.50
C PRO A 97 5.83 4.22 7.65
N SER A 98 4.65 4.52 7.12
CA SER A 98 3.49 3.63 7.18
C SER A 98 3.64 2.41 6.26
N GLY A 99 3.74 1.20 6.84
CA GLY A 99 3.89 -0.04 6.09
C GLY A 99 2.68 -0.38 5.22
N HIS A 100 1.46 -0.24 5.74
CA HIS A 100 0.22 -0.45 4.98
C HIS A 100 0.18 0.47 3.75
N THR A 101 0.47 1.76 3.94
CA THR A 101 0.50 2.72 2.83
C THR A 101 1.54 2.34 1.78
N THR A 102 2.74 1.92 2.22
CA THR A 102 3.79 1.43 1.30
C THR A 102 3.29 0.27 0.46
N THR A 103 2.66 -0.73 1.08
CA THR A 103 2.11 -1.90 0.38
C THR A 103 1.01 -1.51 -0.61
N PHE A 104 0.07 -0.66 -0.21
CA PHE A 104 -0.99 -0.18 -1.10
C PHE A 104 -0.40 0.53 -2.34
N PHE A 105 0.50 1.49 -2.16
CA PHE A 105 1.07 2.23 -3.28
C PHE A 105 1.98 1.37 -4.15
N ALA A 106 2.81 0.50 -3.56
CA ALA A 106 3.65 -0.42 -4.33
C ALA A 106 2.79 -1.35 -5.19
N PHE A 107 1.76 -1.96 -4.61
CA PHE A 107 0.88 -2.88 -5.30
C PHE A 107 0.08 -2.20 -6.41
N PHE A 108 -0.68 -1.14 -6.10
CA PHE A 108 -1.53 -0.50 -7.09
C PHE A 108 -0.72 0.20 -8.19
N PHE A 109 0.48 0.70 -7.89
CA PHE A 109 1.36 1.25 -8.92
C PHE A 109 1.93 0.15 -9.82
N ALA A 110 2.32 -1.02 -9.28
CA ALA A 110 2.73 -2.16 -10.08
C ALA A 110 1.59 -2.63 -11.00
N MET A 111 0.35 -2.72 -10.50
CA MET A 111 -0.82 -3.05 -11.31
C MET A 111 -1.10 -2.00 -12.40
N SER A 112 -0.90 -0.71 -12.10
CA SER A 112 -1.02 0.37 -13.07
C SER A 112 -0.02 0.23 -14.24
N ILE A 113 1.22 -0.15 -13.92
CA ILE A 113 2.26 -0.42 -14.94
C ILE A 113 1.86 -1.62 -15.81
N ILE A 114 1.42 -2.73 -15.19
CA ILE A 114 0.98 -3.93 -15.91
C ILE A 114 -0.18 -3.62 -16.88
N ILE A 115 -1.16 -2.85 -16.43
CA ILE A 115 -2.31 -2.46 -17.26
C ILE A 115 -1.87 -1.55 -18.40
N SER A 116 -0.90 -0.66 -18.17
CA SER A 116 -0.41 0.25 -19.22
C SER A 116 0.28 -0.48 -20.38
N GLN A 117 0.79 -1.69 -20.15
CA GLN A 117 1.41 -2.53 -21.17
C GLN A 117 0.42 -3.37 -22.00
N ASN A 118 -0.88 -3.32 -21.67
CA ASN A 118 -1.87 -4.14 -22.33
C ASN A 118 -2.87 -3.28 -23.12
N SER A 119 -2.79 -3.36 -24.47
CA SER A 119 -3.63 -2.60 -25.40
C SER A 119 -5.15 -2.79 -25.22
N ARG A 120 -5.58 -3.90 -24.62
CA ARG A 120 -7.00 -4.13 -24.30
C ARG A 120 -7.58 -3.06 -23.39
N TRP A 121 -6.72 -2.40 -22.59
CA TRP A 121 -7.10 -1.40 -21.61
C TRP A 121 -6.92 0.03 -22.09
N ASP A 122 -6.48 0.28 -23.32
CA ASP A 122 -6.15 1.62 -23.82
C ASP A 122 -7.28 2.65 -23.61
N LYS A 123 -8.51 2.26 -23.87
CA LYS A 123 -9.68 3.12 -23.66
C LYS A 123 -9.97 3.43 -22.18
N TRP A 124 -9.64 2.50 -21.30
CA TRP A 124 -9.97 2.58 -19.87
C TRP A 124 -8.74 2.84 -18.99
N ARG A 125 -7.57 2.91 -19.61
CA ARG A 125 -6.28 3.01 -18.91
C ARG A 125 -6.28 4.11 -17.85
N LEU A 126 -6.64 5.33 -18.24
CA LEU A 126 -6.65 6.47 -17.32
C LEU A 126 -7.65 6.25 -16.17
N VAL A 127 -8.85 5.78 -16.47
CA VAL A 127 -9.88 5.53 -15.44
C VAL A 127 -9.38 4.49 -14.43
N VAL A 128 -8.83 3.37 -14.90
CA VAL A 128 -8.35 2.30 -14.03
C VAL A 128 -7.15 2.76 -13.18
N GLN A 129 -6.19 3.47 -13.79
CA GLN A 129 -5.03 3.98 -13.05
C GLN A 129 -5.43 5.02 -12.01
N THR A 130 -6.36 5.92 -12.35
CA THR A 130 -6.91 6.89 -11.40
C THR A 130 -7.64 6.18 -10.26
N THR A 131 -8.43 5.15 -10.57
CA THR A 131 -9.09 4.32 -9.54
C THR A 131 -8.07 3.65 -8.61
N PHE A 132 -7.00 3.07 -9.15
CA PHE A 132 -5.94 2.47 -8.34
C PHE A 132 -5.24 3.47 -7.43
N PHE A 133 -4.99 4.68 -7.94
CA PHE A 133 -4.43 5.75 -7.12
C PHE A 133 -5.35 6.10 -5.94
N PHE A 134 -6.66 6.26 -6.19
CA PHE A 134 -7.63 6.57 -5.12
C PHE A 134 -7.79 5.43 -4.13
N LEU A 135 -7.75 4.17 -4.57
CA LEU A 135 -7.76 3.02 -3.67
C LEU A 135 -6.51 3.01 -2.78
N ALA A 136 -5.32 3.28 -3.33
CA ALA A 136 -4.10 3.38 -2.54
C ALA A 136 -4.16 4.55 -1.55
N ALA A 137 -4.62 5.72 -1.98
CA ALA A 137 -4.77 6.90 -1.14
C ALA A 137 -5.78 6.68 0.00
N LEU A 138 -6.91 6.01 -0.30
CA LEU A 138 -7.90 5.62 0.69
C LEU A 138 -7.31 4.65 1.73
N GLY A 139 -6.43 3.72 1.29
CA GLY A 139 -5.67 2.84 2.17
C GLY A 139 -4.73 3.60 3.10
N GLY A 140 -4.04 4.62 2.59
CA GLY A 140 -3.25 5.53 3.41
C GLY A 140 -4.13 6.32 4.40
N TYR A 141 -5.23 6.91 3.92
CA TYR A 141 -6.15 7.66 4.77
C TYR A 141 -6.78 6.81 5.88
N SER A 142 -7.08 5.54 5.61
CA SER A 142 -7.61 4.62 6.63
C SER A 142 -6.72 4.54 7.86
N ARG A 143 -5.39 4.69 7.71
CA ARG A 143 -4.43 4.65 8.83
C ARG A 143 -4.47 5.93 9.67
N ILE A 144 -4.77 7.08 9.05
CA ILE A 144 -5.00 8.34 9.78
C ILE A 144 -6.33 8.25 10.53
N TYR A 145 -7.39 7.83 9.84
CA TYR A 145 -8.72 7.67 10.43
C TYR A 145 -8.70 6.75 11.66
N LEU A 146 -7.99 5.65 11.60
CA LEU A 146 -7.84 4.69 12.70
C LEU A 146 -6.82 5.14 13.78
N SER A 147 -6.35 6.38 13.76
CA SER A 147 -5.37 6.94 14.71
C SER A 147 -4.05 6.15 14.78
N GLN A 148 -3.69 5.43 13.73
CA GLN A 148 -2.51 4.57 13.66
C GLN A 148 -1.24 5.30 13.19
N HIS A 149 -1.40 6.31 12.33
CA HIS A 149 -0.30 7.02 11.68
C HIS A 149 -0.59 8.50 11.50
N PHE A 150 0.47 9.31 11.45
CA PHE A 150 0.40 10.70 11.04
C PHE A 150 0.40 10.83 9.51
N ALA A 151 -0.04 11.98 8.99
CA ALA A 151 0.00 12.25 7.56
C ALA A 151 1.42 12.15 6.97
N ALA A 152 2.45 12.54 7.72
CA ALA A 152 3.84 12.39 7.32
C ALA A 152 4.25 10.92 7.09
N ASP A 153 3.74 9.99 7.93
CA ASP A 153 4.01 8.55 7.78
C ASP A 153 3.40 8.01 6.48
N ILE A 154 2.21 8.52 6.14
CA ILE A 154 1.50 8.16 4.91
C ILE A 154 2.28 8.65 3.68
N LEU A 155 2.72 9.92 3.68
CA LEU A 155 3.51 10.47 2.59
C LEU A 155 4.85 9.74 2.43
N GLY A 156 5.51 9.39 3.54
CA GLY A 156 6.72 8.58 3.53
C GLY A 156 6.47 7.18 2.94
N GLY A 157 5.41 6.51 3.36
CA GLY A 157 5.02 5.19 2.82
C GLY A 157 4.67 5.24 1.34
N MET A 158 3.89 6.25 0.91
CA MET A 158 3.58 6.50 -0.50
C MET A 158 4.87 6.69 -1.32
N GLY A 159 5.77 7.57 -0.86
CA GLY A 159 7.03 7.84 -1.55
C GLY A 159 7.88 6.57 -1.75
N ILE A 160 8.01 5.73 -0.70
CA ILE A 160 8.75 4.47 -0.78
C ILE A 160 8.08 3.50 -1.76
N GLY A 161 6.75 3.31 -1.67
CA GLY A 161 6.02 2.42 -2.56
C GLY A 161 6.18 2.80 -4.03
N LEU A 162 6.03 4.08 -4.35
CA LEU A 162 6.19 4.59 -5.72
C LEU A 162 7.64 4.50 -6.20
N LEU A 163 8.60 4.93 -5.37
CA LEU A 163 10.02 4.95 -5.74
C LEU A 163 10.57 3.55 -6.03
N ILE A 164 10.34 2.61 -5.10
CA ILE A 164 10.85 1.24 -5.26
C ILE A 164 10.20 0.55 -6.46
N THR A 165 8.88 0.71 -6.63
CA THR A 165 8.18 0.14 -7.80
C THR A 165 8.68 0.75 -9.11
N GLY A 166 8.87 2.07 -9.16
CA GLY A 166 9.40 2.74 -10.34
C GLY A 166 10.83 2.31 -10.68
N LEU A 167 11.72 2.20 -9.67
CA LEU A 167 13.08 1.71 -9.85
C LEU A 167 13.11 0.27 -10.34
N LEU A 168 12.31 -0.62 -9.75
CA LEU A 168 12.20 -2.01 -10.20
C LEU A 168 11.68 -2.09 -11.63
N TYR A 169 10.68 -1.29 -11.99
CA TYR A 169 10.22 -1.24 -13.37
C TYR A 169 11.34 -0.83 -14.34
N LEU A 170 12.07 0.24 -14.04
CA LEU A 170 13.18 0.70 -14.89
C LEU A 170 14.30 -0.34 -15.02
N LEU A 171 14.62 -1.04 -13.95
CA LEU A 171 15.61 -2.12 -13.95
C LEU A 171 15.16 -3.34 -14.76
N LEU A 172 13.88 -3.71 -14.64
CA LEU A 172 13.31 -4.90 -15.27
C LEU A 172 12.78 -4.64 -16.69
N ALA A 173 12.55 -3.39 -17.09
CA ALA A 173 12.10 -3.03 -18.44
C ALA A 173 13.07 -3.51 -19.54
N ARG A 174 14.35 -3.63 -19.22
CA ARG A 174 15.37 -4.22 -20.12
C ARG A 174 15.09 -5.69 -20.46
N TRP A 175 14.38 -6.39 -19.58
CA TRP A 175 14.13 -7.84 -19.63
C TRP A 175 12.72 -8.16 -20.11
N GLU A 176 11.94 -7.15 -20.50
CA GLU A 176 10.55 -7.30 -20.94
C GLU A 176 10.44 -8.20 -22.20
N ASN A 177 11.48 -8.24 -23.03
CA ASN A 177 11.55 -9.11 -24.21
C ASN A 177 11.99 -10.54 -23.90
N GLU A 178 12.47 -10.80 -22.68
CA GLU A 178 12.93 -12.13 -22.28
C GLU A 178 11.78 -13.12 -22.16
N LYS A 179 12.08 -14.38 -22.44
CA LYS A 179 11.07 -15.45 -22.46
C LYS A 179 10.33 -15.57 -21.12
N TRP A 180 11.04 -15.41 -20.00
CA TRP A 180 10.45 -15.55 -18.68
C TRP A 180 9.39 -14.48 -18.36
N TRP A 181 9.55 -13.25 -18.86
CA TRP A 181 8.56 -12.18 -18.69
C TRP A 181 7.24 -12.51 -19.39
N LYS A 182 7.30 -13.23 -20.51
CA LYS A 182 6.15 -13.66 -21.33
C LYS A 182 5.65 -15.05 -20.97
N MET A 183 6.35 -15.80 -20.10
CA MET A 183 5.94 -17.15 -19.71
C MET A 183 4.60 -17.19 -18.99
N HIS A 184 3.74 -18.07 -19.47
CA HIS A 184 2.53 -18.49 -18.77
C HIS A 184 2.82 -19.80 -18.05
N PHE A 185 2.28 -19.97 -16.83
CA PHE A 185 2.45 -21.22 -16.07
C PHE A 185 1.81 -22.42 -16.81
N PHE A 186 0.63 -22.18 -17.36
CA PHE A 186 0.01 -23.15 -18.26
C PHE A 186 0.34 -22.75 -19.70
N ALA A 187 1.36 -23.39 -20.29
CA ALA A 187 1.61 -23.26 -21.72
C ALA A 187 0.39 -23.81 -22.47
N LYS A 188 -0.34 -22.99 -23.22
CA LYS A 188 -1.28 -23.49 -24.20
C LYS A 188 -0.46 -24.32 -25.20
N LYS A 189 -0.59 -25.65 -25.11
CA LYS A 189 -0.21 -26.53 -26.23
C LYS A 189 -1.11 -26.15 -27.42
N HIS A 190 -0.55 -25.50 -28.42
CA HIS A 190 -1.12 -25.40 -29.75
C HIS A 190 -0.70 -26.61 -30.55
#